data_f38e8d176288160a8b39ecb016c81921
#
_entry.id   f38e8d176288160a8b39ecb016c81921
#
_cell.length_a   1.000
_cell.length_b   1.000
_cell.length_c   1.000
_cell.angle_alpha   90.00
_cell.angle_beta   90.00
_cell.angle_gamma   90.00
#
_symmetry.space_group_name_H-M   'P 1'
#
loop_
_entity.id
_entity.type
_entity.pdbx_description
1 polymer ?
#
loop_
_entity_poly.entity_id
_entity_poly.type
_entity_poly.pdbx_seq_one_letter_code
_entity_poly.pdbx_strand_id
1 'polypeptide(L)' 'MIHTRYLSSEGWVEECSHRSVFDAYMDARRRCVLRGSPYVLFDGESGATLSVLTVKQCLRQYGIDGEFSWAG' A
#
# COMPACT_ATOMS: atom_id res chain seq x y z
N MET A 1 -8.35 -9.16 11.49
CA MET A 1 -7.34 -8.08 11.29
C MET A 1 -6.92 -8.03 9.84
N ILE A 2 -6.65 -6.84 9.37
CA ILE A 2 -6.16 -6.61 8.02
C ILE A 2 -4.64 -6.47 8.13
N HIS A 3 -3.92 -7.31 7.41
CA HIS A 3 -2.47 -7.30 7.43
C HIS A 3 -1.90 -6.68 6.17
N THR A 4 -0.72 -6.10 6.29
CA THR A 4 -0.04 -5.51 5.15
C THR A 4 1.32 -6.19 4.97
N ARG A 5 1.68 -6.38 3.70
CA ARG A 5 2.99 -6.90 3.31
C ARG A 5 3.59 -5.99 2.26
N TYR A 6 4.90 -5.84 2.29
CA TYR A 6 5.59 -5.13 1.22
C TYR A 6 6.54 -6.07 0.50
N LEU A 7 6.86 -5.73 -0.74
CA LEU A 7 7.76 -6.55 -1.54
C LEU A 7 9.19 -6.11 -1.30
N SER A 8 9.99 -7.02 -0.78
CA SER A 8 11.44 -6.80 -0.59
C SER A 8 12.20 -7.56 -1.66
N SER A 9 13.53 -7.42 -1.66
CA SER A 9 14.38 -8.17 -2.58
C SER A 9 14.32 -9.67 -2.33
N GLU A 10 13.87 -10.07 -1.15
CA GLU A 10 13.78 -11.49 -0.77
C GLU A 10 12.36 -12.01 -0.74
N GLY A 11 11.39 -11.22 -1.19
CA GLY A 11 10.01 -11.61 -1.23
C GLY A 11 9.13 -10.72 -0.37
N TRP A 12 7.91 -11.18 -0.13
CA TRP A 12 6.93 -10.43 0.64
C TRP A 12 7.22 -10.51 2.12
N VAL A 13 7.19 -9.37 2.78
CA VAL A 13 7.44 -9.27 4.21
C VAL A 13 6.23 -8.64 4.89
N GLU A 14 5.69 -9.34 5.89
CA GLU A 14 4.56 -8.80 6.66
C GLU A 14 5.06 -7.67 7.56
N GLU A 15 4.32 -6.57 7.58
CA GLU A 15 4.78 -5.39 8.30
C GLU A 15 3.85 -4.96 9.41
N CYS A 16 2.57 -4.74 9.09
CA CYS A 16 1.62 -4.17 10.03
C CYS A 16 0.30 -4.91 9.99
N SER A 17 -0.51 -4.67 11.02
CA SER A 17 -1.89 -5.13 11.03
C SER A 17 -2.78 -3.99 11.52
N HIS A 18 -4.02 -3.97 11.04
CA HIS A 18 -4.99 -2.92 11.32
C HIS A 18 -6.37 -3.54 11.50
N ARG A 19 -7.24 -2.84 12.19
CA ARG A 19 -8.60 -3.34 12.42
C ARG A 19 -9.53 -3.11 11.24
N SER A 20 -9.26 -2.10 10.45
CA SER A 20 -10.13 -1.79 9.33
C SER A 20 -9.34 -1.72 8.03
N VAL A 21 -10.05 -1.98 6.93
CA VAL A 21 -9.45 -1.88 5.60
C VAL A 21 -9.03 -0.46 5.31
N PHE A 22 -9.84 0.51 5.75
CA PHE A 22 -9.51 1.92 5.52
C PHE A 22 -8.19 2.31 6.17
N ASP A 23 -8.02 1.95 7.44
CA ASP A 23 -6.78 2.29 8.15
C ASP A 23 -5.58 1.58 7.53
N ALA A 24 -5.76 0.32 7.17
CA ALA A 24 -4.69 -0.45 6.52
C ALA A 24 -4.31 0.17 5.19
N TYR A 25 -5.31 0.57 4.41
CA TYR A 25 -5.06 1.17 3.10
C TYR A 25 -4.32 2.49 3.21
N MET A 26 -4.77 3.36 4.10
CA MET A 26 -4.14 4.67 4.25
C MET A 26 -2.70 4.56 4.73
N ASP A 27 -2.44 3.65 5.67
CA ASP A 27 -1.10 3.44 6.18
C ASP A 27 -0.20 2.82 5.11
N ALA A 28 -0.70 1.79 4.43
CA ALA A 28 0.07 1.10 3.39
C ALA A 28 0.38 2.04 2.22
N ARG A 29 -0.56 2.89 1.86
CA ARG A 29 -0.34 3.85 0.77
C ARG A 29 0.82 4.77 1.10
N ARG A 30 0.84 5.30 2.31
CA ARG A 30 1.93 6.17 2.73
C ARG A 30 3.26 5.43 2.75
N ARG A 31 3.27 4.22 3.32
CA ARG A 31 4.49 3.43 3.40
C ARG A 31 5.00 3.01 2.03
N CYS A 32 4.09 2.73 1.13
CA CYS A 32 4.42 2.36 -0.24
C CYS A 32 5.25 3.46 -0.91
N VAL A 33 4.83 4.70 -0.74
CA VAL A 33 5.55 5.83 -1.31
C VAL A 33 6.90 6.04 -0.61
N LEU A 34 6.89 5.99 0.72
CA LEU A 34 8.11 6.24 1.50
C LEU A 34 9.16 5.16 1.27
N ARG A 35 8.72 3.91 1.18
CA ARG A 35 9.64 2.80 0.98
C ARG A 35 10.01 2.60 -0.49
N GLY A 36 9.11 2.99 -1.39
CA GLY A 36 9.31 2.75 -2.81
C GLY A 36 9.08 1.30 -3.20
N SER A 37 8.21 0.60 -2.49
CA SER A 37 7.92 -0.81 -2.74
C SER A 37 6.43 -1.06 -2.78
N PRO A 38 5.98 -2.03 -3.59
CA PRO A 38 4.57 -2.40 -3.63
C PRO A 38 4.11 -2.96 -2.29
N TYR A 39 2.84 -2.74 -1.99
CA TYR A 39 2.20 -3.27 -0.79
C TYR A 39 0.98 -4.08 -1.16
N VAL A 40 0.64 -5.04 -0.33
CA VAL A 40 -0.58 -5.82 -0.48
C VAL A 40 -1.29 -5.84 0.87
N LEU A 41 -2.61 -5.71 0.81
CA LEU A 41 -3.48 -5.84 1.97
C LEU A 41 -4.18 -7.18 1.88
N PHE A 42 -4.23 -7.91 2.97
CA PHE A 42 -4.92 -9.19 2.99
C PHE A 42 -5.62 -9.41 4.32
N ASP A 43 -6.70 -10.19 4.26
CA ASP A 43 -7.46 -10.54 5.44
C ASP A 43 -6.71 -11.63 6.20
N GLY A 44 -6.37 -11.36 7.45
CA GLY A 44 -5.62 -12.32 8.25
C GLY A 44 -6.37 -13.59 8.58
N GLU A 45 -7.70 -13.55 8.53
CA GLU A 45 -8.51 -14.74 8.83
C GLU A 45 -8.66 -15.65 7.62
N SER A 46 -9.01 -15.09 6.48
CA SER A 46 -9.24 -15.86 5.26
C SER A 46 -8.02 -15.99 4.38
N GLY A 47 -7.07 -15.09 4.54
CA GLY A 47 -5.91 -15.03 3.65
C GLY A 47 -6.20 -14.37 2.33
N ALA A 48 -7.42 -13.88 2.14
CA ALA A 48 -7.81 -13.28 0.87
C ALA A 48 -7.10 -11.95 0.65
N THR A 49 -6.59 -11.74 -0.56
CA THR A 49 -5.99 -10.46 -0.93
C THR A 49 -7.10 -9.43 -1.16
N LEU A 50 -7.01 -8.32 -0.46
CA LEU A 50 -8.03 -7.28 -0.53
C LEU A 50 -7.64 -6.16 -1.48
N SER A 51 -6.36 -5.84 -1.56
CA SER A 51 -5.90 -4.75 -2.40
C SER A 51 -4.42 -4.89 -2.67
N VAL A 52 -3.99 -4.44 -3.84
CA VAL A 52 -2.59 -4.37 -4.21
C VAL A 52 -2.27 -2.93 -4.52
N LEU A 53 -1.22 -2.41 -3.90
CA LEU A 53 -0.82 -1.02 -4.04
C LEU A 53 0.52 -0.96 -4.74
N THR A 54 0.55 -0.31 -5.89
CA THR A 54 1.83 -0.09 -6.59
C THR A 54 2.33 1.30 -6.27
N VAL A 55 3.64 1.47 -6.36
CA VAL A 55 4.27 2.76 -6.08
C VAL A 55 3.70 3.83 -7.02
N LYS A 56 3.56 3.49 -8.29
CA LYS A 56 3.05 4.43 -9.27
C LYS A 56 1.64 4.92 -8.93
N GLN A 57 0.76 4.00 -8.54
CA GLN A 57 -0.60 4.37 -8.14
C GLN A 57 -0.60 5.26 -6.93
N CYS A 58 0.21 4.94 -5.94
CA CYS A 58 0.27 5.71 -4.72
C CYS A 58 0.81 7.11 -4.95
N LEU A 59 1.85 7.24 -5.77
CA LEU A 59 2.37 8.54 -6.13
C LEU A 59 1.33 9.39 -6.84
N ARG A 60 0.57 8.76 -7.72
CA ARG A 60 -0.50 9.45 -8.44
C ARG A 60 -1.59 9.94 -7.50
N GLN A 61 -1.95 9.13 -6.52
CA GLN A 61 -2.97 9.49 -5.54
C GLN A 61 -2.53 10.67 -4.68
N TYR A 62 -1.23 10.77 -4.40
CA TYR A 62 -0.69 11.90 -3.65
C TYR A 62 -0.43 13.11 -4.52
N GLY A 63 -0.61 12.97 -5.83
CA GLY A 63 -0.35 14.08 -6.74
C GLY A 63 1.12 14.35 -6.98
N ILE A 64 1.97 13.36 -6.75
CA ILE A 64 3.42 13.53 -6.91
C ILE A 64 3.87 13.08 -8.29
N ASP A 65 3.08 12.26 -8.94
CA ASP A 65 3.32 11.80 -10.30
C ASP A 65 3.40 13.02 -11.23
N GLY A 66 4.32 12.97 -12.17
CA GLY A 66 4.54 14.10 -13.07
C GLY A 66 3.34 14.48 -13.91
N GLU A 67 2.36 13.60 -14.03
CA GLU A 67 1.15 13.90 -14.76
C GLU A 67 0.17 14.73 -13.95
N PHE A 68 0.32 14.76 -12.67
CA PHE A 68 -0.56 15.51 -11.83
C PHE A 68 -0.31 16.99 -12.04
N SER A 69 -1.37 17.69 -12.36
CA SER A 69 -1.24 19.11 -12.63
C SER A 69 -1.53 19.90 -11.36
N TRP A 70 -0.50 20.45 -10.80
CA TRP A 70 -0.64 21.30 -9.63
C TRP A 70 -1.35 22.59 -9.98
N ALA A 71 -1.14 23.00 -11.19
CA ALA A 71 -1.74 24.24 -11.67
C ALA A 71 -3.16 24.05 -12.11
N GLY A 72 -3.51 22.83 -12.34
CA GLY A 72 -4.86 22.54 -12.80
C GLY A 72 -5.76 22.23 -11.67
#